data_d75fbf94ad006c2be0a4d66b11ae2cb2
#
_entry.id   d75fbf94ad006c2be0a4d66b11ae2cb2
#
_cell.length_a   1.000
_cell.length_b   1.000
_cell.length_c   1.000
_cell.angle_alpha   90.00
_cell.angle_beta   90.00
_cell.angle_gamma   90.00
#
_symmetry.space_group_name_H-M   'P 1'
#
loop_
_entity.id
_entity.type
_entity.pdbx_description
1 polymer ?
#
loop_
_entity_poly.entity_id
_entity_poly.type
_entity_poly.pdbx_seq_one_letter_code
_entity_poly.pdbx_strand_id
1 'polypeptide(L)'
;VKWPNDLVLGGRKLGGILVEGRMQHALLQRLVVGVGINLVAPPVDVPHAVSWSEWETPPTADRVRRALVDRLVLGLRTVLELPSPDLWGFVSQRYTKILWGLGAPQELSGRTSPEKKHTVLLVGPTEDGRMRVLRDGVPDVLHQGEWVWSYP
;
A
#
# COMPACT_ATOMS: atom_id res chain seq x y z
N VAL A 1 2.75 5.22 1.80
CA VAL A 1 2.18 4.04 1.09
C VAL A 1 1.00 4.51 0.27
N LYS A 2 0.91 4.09 -1.01
CA LYS A 2 -0.28 4.28 -1.83
C LYS A 2 -1.10 2.99 -1.80
N TRP A 3 -2.40 3.13 -1.48
CA TRP A 3 -3.30 1.98 -1.45
C TRP A 3 -3.42 1.32 -2.84
N PRO A 4 -3.44 -0.03 -2.93
CA PRO A 4 -3.47 -0.95 -1.79
C PRO A 4 -2.08 -1.26 -1.19
N ASN A 5 -1.00 -1.20 -1.94
CA ASN A 5 0.26 -1.84 -1.57
C ASN A 5 1.53 -1.21 -2.17
N ASP A 6 1.44 -0.06 -2.82
CA ASP A 6 2.59 0.58 -3.44
C ASP A 6 3.39 1.42 -2.43
N LEU A 7 4.71 1.30 -2.49
CA LEU A 7 5.63 2.21 -1.82
C LEU A 7 5.90 3.39 -2.75
N VAL A 8 5.77 4.60 -2.24
CA VAL A 8 5.87 5.83 -3.02
C VAL A 8 6.99 6.72 -2.50
N LEU A 9 7.79 7.27 -3.40
CA LEU A 9 8.82 8.26 -3.15
C LEU A 9 8.64 9.42 -4.14
N GLY A 10 8.47 10.65 -3.63
CA GLY A 10 8.26 11.83 -4.47
C GLY A 10 7.06 11.72 -5.44
N GLY A 11 5.96 11.08 -5.03
CA GLY A 11 4.79 10.84 -5.88
C GLY A 11 4.92 9.68 -6.87
N ARG A 12 6.10 9.06 -7.01
CA ARG A 12 6.40 7.98 -7.97
C ARG A 12 6.54 6.64 -7.26
N LYS A 13 6.34 5.53 -7.96
CA LYS A 13 6.41 4.17 -7.40
C LYS A 13 7.84 3.72 -7.15
N LEU A 14 8.22 3.62 -5.87
CA LEU A 14 9.50 3.08 -5.43
C LEU A 14 9.52 1.54 -5.36
N GLY A 15 8.36 0.94 -5.14
CA GLY A 15 8.26 -0.50 -4.92
C GLY A 15 6.85 -0.92 -4.54
N GLY A 16 6.72 -2.09 -3.97
CA GLY A 16 5.43 -2.61 -3.53
C GLY A 16 5.54 -3.71 -2.50
N ILE A 17 4.41 -3.99 -1.85
CA ILE A 17 4.26 -5.06 -0.86
C ILE A 17 3.20 -6.03 -1.36
N LEU A 18 3.52 -7.32 -1.42
CA LEU A 18 2.57 -8.38 -1.73
C LEU A 18 2.38 -9.26 -0.50
N VAL A 19 1.12 -9.47 -0.13
CA VAL A 19 0.78 -10.34 1.01
C VAL A 19 -0.12 -11.46 0.51
N GLU A 20 0.30 -12.70 0.73
CA GLU A 20 -0.43 -13.90 0.36
C GLU A 20 -0.72 -14.74 1.60
N GLY A 21 -1.98 -15.04 1.85
CA GLY A 21 -2.44 -15.84 2.98
C GLY A 21 -3.04 -17.16 2.54
N ARG A 22 -2.69 -18.25 3.24
CA ARG A 22 -3.37 -19.54 3.10
C ARG A 22 -4.28 -19.77 4.31
N MET A 23 -5.57 -19.89 4.03
CA MET A 23 -6.59 -20.19 5.04
C MET A 23 -6.96 -21.66 4.99
N GLN A 24 -7.22 -22.25 6.16
CA GLN A 24 -7.80 -23.59 6.30
C GLN A 24 -8.78 -23.59 7.49
N HIS A 25 -10.03 -23.98 7.26
CA HIS A 25 -11.09 -23.96 8.28
C HIS A 25 -11.21 -22.62 9.02
N ALA A 26 -11.19 -21.52 8.26
CA ALA A 26 -11.20 -20.13 8.76
C ALA A 26 -9.98 -19.71 9.62
N LEU A 27 -8.94 -20.55 9.70
CA LEU A 27 -7.69 -20.23 10.38
C LEU A 27 -6.59 -19.89 9.37
N LEU A 28 -5.86 -18.81 9.63
CA LEU A 28 -4.68 -18.45 8.84
C LEU A 28 -3.54 -19.44 9.16
N GLN A 29 -3.20 -20.29 8.18
CA GLN A 29 -2.14 -21.28 8.31
C GLN A 29 -0.77 -20.78 7.90
N ARG A 30 -0.75 -19.86 6.92
CA ARG A 30 0.49 -19.34 6.38
C ARG A 30 0.26 -17.91 5.87
N LEU A 31 1.22 -17.05 6.15
CA LEU A 31 1.32 -15.71 5.57
C LEU A 31 2.68 -15.58 4.88
N VAL A 32 2.68 -15.12 3.64
CA VAL A 32 3.90 -14.77 2.90
C VAL A 32 3.84 -13.28 2.61
N VAL A 33 4.89 -12.56 2.99
CA VAL A 33 5.03 -11.12 2.73
C VAL A 33 6.23 -10.91 1.80
N GLY A 34 5.95 -10.48 0.58
CA GLY A 34 6.95 -10.04 -0.39
C GLY A 34 7.10 -8.52 -0.35
N VAL A 35 8.32 -8.01 -0.33
CA VAL A 35 8.61 -6.56 -0.42
C VAL A 35 9.61 -6.34 -1.53
N GLY A 36 9.22 -5.58 -2.56
CA GLY A 36 10.10 -5.14 -3.64
C GLY A 36 10.40 -3.65 -3.50
N ILE A 37 11.69 -3.28 -3.60
CA ILE A 37 12.14 -1.88 -3.56
C ILE A 37 13.17 -1.67 -4.67
N ASN A 38 12.96 -0.65 -5.49
CA ASN A 38 13.90 -0.25 -6.55
C ASN A 38 15.06 0.54 -5.93
N LEU A 39 16.19 -0.09 -5.71
CA LEU A 39 17.33 0.56 -5.05
C LEU A 39 18.18 1.37 -6.04
N VAL A 40 18.56 0.77 -7.18
CA VAL A 40 19.53 1.35 -8.11
C VAL A 40 18.89 1.86 -9.39
N ALA A 41 17.95 1.09 -9.95
CA ALA A 41 17.24 1.47 -11.17
C ALA A 41 15.77 1.07 -11.06
N PRO A 42 14.84 1.87 -11.61
CA PRO A 42 13.45 1.48 -11.71
C PRO A 42 13.28 0.43 -12.82
N PRO A 43 12.27 -0.45 -12.74
CA PRO A 43 11.93 -1.35 -13.83
C PRO A 43 11.49 -0.57 -15.07
N VAL A 44 11.93 -1.01 -16.26
CA VAL A 44 11.72 -0.30 -17.53
C VAL A 44 10.24 -0.25 -17.93
N ASP A 45 9.50 -1.31 -17.62
CA ASP A 45 8.11 -1.49 -18.06
C ASP A 45 7.07 -0.95 -17.05
N VAL A 46 7.51 -0.27 -16.01
CA VAL A 46 6.61 0.30 -15.01
C VAL A 46 6.57 1.82 -15.14
N PRO A 47 5.52 2.38 -15.75
CA PRO A 47 5.36 3.83 -15.82
C PRO A 47 5.41 4.46 -14.42
N HIS A 48 6.02 5.64 -14.32
CA HIS A 48 6.16 6.38 -13.06
C HIS A 48 6.92 5.63 -11.94
N ALA A 49 7.72 4.62 -12.28
CA ALA A 49 8.64 4.04 -11.32
C ALA A 49 9.80 5.00 -11.00
N VAL A 50 10.31 4.89 -9.79
CA VAL A 50 11.49 5.61 -9.30
C VAL A 50 12.38 4.62 -8.59
N SER A 51 13.68 4.88 -8.56
CA SER A 51 14.63 4.18 -7.71
C SER A 51 15.10 5.06 -6.56
N TRP A 52 15.60 4.42 -5.50
CA TRP A 52 16.18 5.13 -4.36
C TRP A 52 17.37 6.00 -4.78
N SER A 53 18.17 5.50 -5.74
CA SER A 53 19.35 6.21 -6.25
C SER A 53 19.04 7.56 -6.93
N GLU A 54 17.80 7.78 -7.37
CA GLU A 54 17.38 9.08 -7.90
C GLU A 54 17.18 10.13 -6.81
N TRP A 55 17.11 9.70 -5.54
CA TRP A 55 16.91 10.59 -4.39
C TRP A 55 18.20 10.79 -3.59
N GLU A 56 18.88 9.69 -3.23
CA GLU A 56 20.12 9.69 -2.46
C GLU A 56 20.92 8.40 -2.72
N THR A 57 22.14 8.31 -2.19
CA THR A 57 22.93 7.09 -2.28
C THR A 57 22.18 5.92 -1.64
N PRO A 58 21.85 4.87 -2.41
CA PRO A 58 21.05 3.77 -1.89
C PRO A 58 21.85 2.95 -0.87
N PRO A 59 21.20 2.46 0.18
CA PRO A 59 21.80 1.47 1.06
C PRO A 59 22.02 0.14 0.31
N THR A 60 22.91 -0.70 0.83
CA THR A 60 23.07 -2.05 0.27
C THR A 60 21.80 -2.88 0.44
N ALA A 61 21.51 -3.77 -0.51
CA ALA A 61 20.35 -4.65 -0.45
C ALA A 61 20.28 -5.45 0.85
N ASP A 62 21.44 -5.91 1.35
CA ASP A 62 21.53 -6.62 2.63
C ASP A 62 21.13 -5.76 3.84
N ARG A 63 21.52 -4.49 3.86
CA ARG A 63 21.13 -3.56 4.91
C ARG A 63 19.61 -3.34 4.91
N VAL A 64 19.03 -3.13 3.72
CA VAL A 64 17.56 -2.98 3.56
C VAL A 64 16.84 -4.23 4.01
N ARG A 65 17.29 -5.41 3.55
CA ARG A 65 16.69 -6.70 3.90
C ARG A 65 16.68 -6.93 5.41
N ARG A 66 17.80 -6.73 6.10
CA ARG A 66 17.87 -6.87 7.57
C ARG A 66 16.92 -5.92 8.27
N ALA A 67 16.95 -4.63 7.93
CA ALA A 67 16.08 -3.63 8.53
C ALA A 67 14.58 -3.95 8.32
N LEU A 68 14.20 -4.44 7.13
CA LEU A 68 12.83 -4.86 6.86
C LEU A 68 12.43 -6.07 7.70
N VAL A 69 13.27 -7.11 7.79
CA VAL A 69 12.98 -8.31 8.59
C VAL A 69 12.80 -7.93 10.06
N ASP A 70 13.72 -7.15 10.63
CA ASP A 70 13.64 -6.71 12.03
C ASP A 70 12.35 -5.93 12.31
N ARG A 71 11.98 -5.03 11.41
CA ARG A 71 10.75 -4.22 11.55
C ARG A 71 9.48 -5.04 11.34
N LEU A 72 9.47 -5.98 10.41
CA LEU A 72 8.35 -6.89 10.19
C LEU A 72 8.13 -7.81 11.39
N VAL A 73 9.20 -8.40 11.93
CA VAL A 73 9.11 -9.25 13.14
C VAL A 73 8.58 -8.47 14.32
N LEU A 74 9.12 -7.26 14.57
CA LEU A 74 8.65 -6.40 15.64
C LEU A 74 7.17 -6.00 15.44
N GLY A 75 6.79 -5.61 14.22
CA GLY A 75 5.41 -5.22 13.90
C GLY A 75 4.42 -6.38 14.08
N LEU A 76 4.79 -7.57 13.61
CA LEU A 76 3.96 -8.77 13.79
C LEU A 76 3.78 -9.14 15.26
N ARG A 77 4.84 -9.10 16.05
CA ARG A 77 4.74 -9.32 17.52
C ARG A 77 3.76 -8.32 18.16
N THR A 78 3.90 -7.04 17.86
CA THR A 78 3.00 -6.01 18.36
C THR A 78 1.55 -6.29 18.00
N VAL A 79 1.29 -6.68 16.74
CA VAL A 79 -0.07 -6.98 16.27
C VAL A 79 -0.65 -8.23 16.94
N LEU A 80 0.17 -9.28 17.13
CA LEU A 80 -0.27 -10.53 17.78
C LEU A 80 -0.53 -10.39 19.28
N GLU A 81 0.09 -9.42 19.94
CA GLU A 81 -0.07 -9.14 21.37
C GLU A 81 -1.24 -8.19 21.66
N LEU A 82 -1.77 -7.51 20.64
CA LEU A 82 -2.89 -6.60 20.83
C LEU A 82 -4.22 -7.35 21.00
N PRO A 83 -5.07 -6.93 21.96
CA PRO A 83 -6.44 -7.42 22.05
C PRO A 83 -7.21 -7.17 20.73
N SER A 84 -8.04 -8.13 20.34
CA SER A 84 -8.81 -8.08 19.08
C SER A 84 -9.61 -6.77 18.89
N PRO A 85 -10.28 -6.21 19.90
CA PRO A 85 -11.04 -4.95 19.74
C PRO A 85 -10.15 -3.75 19.40
N ASP A 86 -8.89 -3.74 19.87
CA ASP A 86 -7.98 -2.60 19.71
C ASP A 86 -7.15 -2.69 18.41
N LEU A 87 -7.07 -3.87 17.83
CA LEU A 87 -6.22 -4.16 16.68
C LEU A 87 -6.55 -3.28 15.47
N TRP A 88 -7.82 -3.19 15.11
CA TRP A 88 -8.22 -2.39 13.95
C TRP A 88 -7.93 -0.90 14.16
N GLY A 89 -8.25 -0.35 15.32
CA GLY A 89 -7.95 1.04 15.65
C GLY A 89 -6.45 1.34 15.53
N PHE A 90 -5.62 0.46 16.08
CA PHE A 90 -4.16 0.57 15.99
C PHE A 90 -3.62 0.53 14.56
N VAL A 91 -4.06 -0.45 13.76
CA VAL A 91 -3.60 -0.62 12.38
C VAL A 91 -4.09 0.51 11.48
N SER A 92 -5.39 0.84 11.54
CA SER A 92 -5.99 1.88 10.70
C SER A 92 -5.38 3.25 10.95
N GLN A 93 -5.13 3.61 12.22
CA GLN A 93 -4.51 4.87 12.58
C GLN A 93 -3.07 4.99 12.02
N ARG A 94 -2.27 3.92 12.11
CA ARG A 94 -0.90 3.90 11.59
C ARG A 94 -0.89 3.93 10.07
N TYR A 95 -1.75 3.15 9.42
CA TYR A 95 -1.86 3.14 7.98
C TYR A 95 -2.28 4.50 7.43
N THR A 96 -3.28 5.13 8.04
CA THR A 96 -3.76 6.46 7.64
C THR A 96 -2.67 7.52 7.70
N LYS A 97 -1.78 7.47 8.69
CA LYS A 97 -0.65 8.43 8.82
C LYS A 97 0.35 8.36 7.65
N ILE A 98 0.49 7.21 7.01
CA ILE A 98 1.44 6.99 5.91
C ILE A 98 0.73 6.87 4.55
N LEU A 99 -0.59 7.02 4.53
CA LEU A 99 -1.39 6.87 3.31
C LEU A 99 -1.15 8.07 2.38
N TRP A 100 -0.57 7.80 1.23
CA TRP A 100 -0.33 8.79 0.20
C TRP A 100 -1.65 9.26 -0.41
N GLY A 101 -1.77 10.56 -0.62
CA GLY A 101 -2.97 11.15 -1.23
C GLY A 101 -4.16 11.31 -0.30
N LEU A 102 -4.03 11.00 1.01
CA LEU A 102 -5.10 11.22 1.97
C LEU A 102 -5.49 12.71 2.02
N GLY A 103 -6.79 13.00 1.88
CA GLY A 103 -7.32 14.35 1.92
C GLY A 103 -7.00 15.23 0.69
N ALA A 104 -6.31 14.69 -0.32
CA ALA A 104 -6.06 15.37 -1.57
C ALA A 104 -6.80 14.68 -2.73
N PRO A 105 -7.33 15.44 -3.71
CA PRO A 105 -7.94 14.85 -4.89
C PRO A 105 -6.97 13.93 -5.64
N GLN A 106 -7.42 12.74 -5.97
CA GLN A 106 -6.71 11.77 -6.77
C GLN A 106 -7.53 11.42 -8.01
N GLU A 107 -6.89 11.13 -9.11
CA GLU A 107 -7.55 10.64 -10.31
C GLU A 107 -7.36 9.13 -10.44
N LEU A 108 -8.43 8.43 -10.74
CA LEU A 108 -8.41 7.01 -11.04
C LEU A 108 -9.43 6.65 -12.12
N SER A 109 -9.21 5.50 -12.75
CA SER A 109 -10.15 4.90 -13.71
C SER A 109 -10.43 3.45 -13.37
N GLY A 110 -11.59 2.96 -13.76
CA GLY A 110 -11.90 1.54 -13.66
C GLY A 110 -11.00 0.72 -14.59
N ARG A 111 -10.56 -0.45 -14.13
CA ARG A 111 -9.72 -1.35 -14.95
C ARG A 111 -10.46 -1.83 -16.21
N THR A 112 -11.79 -1.97 -16.12
CA THR A 112 -12.67 -2.37 -17.24
C THR A 112 -13.16 -1.19 -18.07
N SER A 113 -12.95 0.05 -17.61
CA SER A 113 -13.38 1.29 -18.27
C SER A 113 -12.30 2.37 -18.10
N PRO A 114 -11.11 2.18 -18.70
CA PRO A 114 -9.96 3.05 -18.49
C PRO A 114 -10.15 4.47 -19.04
N GLU A 115 -11.08 4.64 -19.97
CA GLU A 115 -11.45 5.93 -20.56
C GLU A 115 -12.23 6.82 -19.58
N LYS A 116 -12.90 6.22 -18.61
CA LYS A 116 -13.71 6.95 -17.62
C LYS A 116 -12.89 7.26 -16.38
N LYS A 117 -12.50 8.52 -16.27
CA LYS A 117 -11.77 9.06 -15.13
C LYS A 117 -12.73 9.52 -14.03
N HIS A 118 -12.35 9.32 -12.80
CA HIS A 118 -13.06 9.76 -11.61
C HIS A 118 -12.13 10.51 -10.67
N THR A 119 -12.65 11.55 -10.05
CA THR A 119 -11.95 12.23 -8.96
C THR A 119 -12.36 11.59 -7.63
N VAL A 120 -11.37 11.17 -6.84
CA VAL A 120 -11.61 10.60 -5.52
C VAL A 120 -10.84 11.34 -4.44
N LEU A 121 -11.47 11.47 -3.28
CA LEU A 121 -10.83 11.85 -2.03
C LEU A 121 -10.75 10.63 -1.14
N LEU A 122 -9.55 10.25 -0.71
CA LEU A 122 -9.35 9.14 0.22
C LEU A 122 -9.84 9.53 1.61
N VAL A 123 -10.69 8.71 2.21
CA VAL A 123 -11.21 8.89 3.57
C VAL A 123 -10.48 7.98 4.56
N GLY A 124 -10.14 6.77 4.15
CA GLY A 124 -9.38 5.82 4.98
C GLY A 124 -9.77 4.36 4.70
N PRO A 125 -8.98 3.42 5.22
CA PRO A 125 -9.23 2.00 5.00
C PRO A 125 -10.48 1.53 5.74
N THR A 126 -11.07 0.45 5.25
CA THR A 126 -12.06 -0.36 5.95
C THR A 126 -11.37 -1.54 6.66
N GLU A 127 -12.05 -2.17 7.61
CA GLU A 127 -11.50 -3.30 8.37
C GLU A 127 -11.15 -4.51 7.49
N ASP A 128 -11.86 -4.69 6.39
CA ASP A 128 -11.62 -5.73 5.39
C ASP A 128 -10.62 -5.32 4.28
N GLY A 129 -9.91 -4.19 4.47
CA GLY A 129 -8.81 -3.76 3.59
C GLY A 129 -9.24 -2.99 2.34
N ARG A 130 -10.52 -2.72 2.16
CA ARG A 130 -11.01 -1.81 1.11
C ARG A 130 -10.71 -0.35 1.46
N MET A 131 -10.94 0.57 0.52
CA MET A 131 -10.69 2.00 0.72
C MET A 131 -11.99 2.80 0.63
N ARG A 132 -12.36 3.47 1.71
CA ARG A 132 -13.46 4.46 1.70
C ARG A 132 -13.00 5.72 1.01
N VAL A 133 -13.83 6.24 0.12
CA VAL A 133 -13.57 7.45 -0.66
C VAL A 133 -14.82 8.30 -0.77
N LEU A 134 -14.63 9.56 -1.18
CA LEU A 134 -15.67 10.32 -1.87
C LEU A 134 -15.31 10.28 -3.35
N ARG A 135 -16.13 9.63 -4.16
CA ARG A 135 -15.95 9.56 -5.61
C ARG A 135 -16.91 10.53 -6.28
N ASP A 136 -16.35 11.51 -6.96
CA ASP A 136 -17.14 12.60 -7.57
C ASP A 136 -18.07 13.29 -6.54
N GLY A 137 -17.63 13.36 -5.26
CA GLY A 137 -18.36 13.93 -4.14
C GLY A 137 -19.32 12.97 -3.43
N VAL A 138 -19.47 11.73 -3.90
CA VAL A 138 -20.40 10.73 -3.34
C VAL A 138 -19.61 9.67 -2.55
N PRO A 139 -20.06 9.29 -1.33
CA PRO A 139 -19.44 8.21 -0.56
C PRO A 139 -19.43 6.88 -1.33
N ASP A 140 -18.26 6.24 -1.38
CA ASP A 140 -18.06 4.98 -2.08
C ASP A 140 -16.94 4.16 -1.42
N VAL A 141 -16.79 2.90 -1.84
CA VAL A 141 -15.77 1.97 -1.37
C VAL A 141 -15.06 1.32 -2.56
N LEU A 142 -13.76 1.51 -2.64
CA LEU A 142 -12.95 0.91 -3.69
C LEU A 142 -12.46 -0.48 -3.29
N HIS A 143 -12.57 -1.43 -4.22
CA HIS A 143 -12.03 -2.78 -4.09
C HIS A 143 -10.65 -2.86 -4.76
N GLN A 144 -9.76 -3.62 -4.14
CA GLN A 144 -8.44 -3.88 -4.70
C GLN A 144 -8.55 -4.58 -6.07
N GLY A 145 -7.76 -4.12 -7.04
CA GLY A 145 -7.69 -4.73 -8.37
C GLY A 145 -8.73 -4.23 -9.38
N GLU A 146 -9.74 -3.48 -8.96
CA GLU A 146 -10.76 -2.92 -9.87
C GLU A 146 -10.36 -1.57 -10.46
N TRP A 147 -9.40 -0.88 -9.85
CA TRP A 147 -9.06 0.50 -10.15
C TRP A 147 -7.59 0.67 -10.55
N VAL A 148 -7.37 1.61 -11.44
CA VAL A 148 -6.04 2.07 -11.87
C VAL A 148 -5.88 3.52 -11.45
N TRP A 149 -4.81 3.80 -10.72
CA TRP A 149 -4.47 5.14 -10.27
C TRP A 149 -3.67 5.87 -11.32
N SER A 150 -4.02 7.13 -11.59
CA SER A 150 -3.12 8.04 -12.28
C SER A 150 -2.01 8.47 -11.31
N TYR A 151 -0.77 8.36 -11.74
CA TYR A 151 0.36 8.98 -11.05
C TYR A 151 0.52 10.42 -11.58
N PRO A 152 0.94 11.35 -10.73
CA PRO A 152 1.19 12.73 -11.17
C PRO A 152 2.33 12.82 -12.17
#